data_b65dbdeb0e532695b4184f279494504d
#
_entry.id   b65dbdeb0e532695b4184f279494504d
#
_cell.length_a   1.000
_cell.length_b   1.000
_cell.length_c   1.000
_cell.angle_alpha   90.00
_cell.angle_beta   90.00
_cell.angle_gamma   90.00
#
_symmetry.space_group_name_H-M   'P 1'
#
loop_
_entity.id
_entity.type
_entity.pdbx_description
1 polymer ?
#
loop_
_entity_poly.entity_id
_entity_poly.type
_entity_poly.pdbx_seq_one_letter_code
_entity_poly.pdbx_strand_id
1 'polypeptide(L)'
;MKPIQVGLMGMGTVGSGTFNVLQRNQSEITRRAGRGIEVSMVADLDIAKAQAMAGPQVKVVSDARQIIANPEIDIVVELIGGYGIAKTLVLEAIAAGKHVVTANKALLAVHGTEIFAAAHAKGVMVAFEAAVAG
;
A
#
# COMPACT_ATOMS: atom_id res chain seq x y z
N MET A 1 8.11 -20.63 -0.09
CA MET A 1 8.64 -19.28 -0.31
C MET A 1 7.83 -18.28 0.52
N LYS A 2 8.52 -17.34 1.13
CA LYS A 2 7.87 -16.34 2.00
C LYS A 2 6.94 -15.44 1.20
N PRO A 3 5.69 -15.18 1.67
CA PRO A 3 4.79 -14.27 0.96
C PRO A 3 5.32 -12.85 0.90
N ILE A 4 4.91 -12.13 -0.15
CA ILE A 4 5.19 -10.70 -0.25
C ILE A 4 4.31 -9.99 0.78
N GLN A 5 4.90 -9.15 1.61
CA GLN A 5 4.20 -8.46 2.67
C GLN A 5 3.75 -7.08 2.19
N VAL A 6 2.48 -6.79 2.36
CA VAL A 6 1.85 -5.55 1.88
C VAL A 6 1.32 -4.76 3.06
N GLY A 7 1.60 -3.45 3.06
CA GLY A 7 1.00 -2.51 4.00
C GLY A 7 0.04 -1.57 3.27
N LEU A 8 -1.17 -1.41 3.80
CA LEU A 8 -2.16 -0.48 3.24
C LEU A 8 -2.15 0.81 4.05
N MET A 9 -1.94 1.94 3.38
CA MET A 9 -2.04 3.26 3.99
C MET A 9 -3.41 3.85 3.66
N GLY A 10 -4.32 3.78 4.61
CA GLY A 10 -5.71 4.18 4.45
C GLY A 10 -6.60 2.97 4.21
N MET A 11 -7.65 2.82 4.99
CA MET A 11 -8.58 1.71 4.86
C MET A 11 -9.90 2.15 4.25
N GLY A 12 -10.59 3.11 4.81
CA GLY A 12 -11.82 3.68 4.27
C GLY A 12 -12.63 2.74 3.38
N THR A 13 -13.46 3.30 2.51
CA THR A 13 -14.24 2.51 1.54
C THR A 13 -13.34 1.90 0.46
N VAL A 14 -12.41 2.69 -0.07
CA VAL A 14 -11.48 2.24 -1.12
C VAL A 14 -10.53 1.19 -0.57
N GLY A 15 -9.98 1.43 0.62
CA GLY A 15 -9.05 0.49 1.24
C GLY A 15 -9.71 -0.85 1.56
N SER A 16 -10.97 -0.83 1.99
CA SER A 16 -11.73 -2.05 2.24
C SER A 16 -11.92 -2.86 0.97
N GLY A 17 -12.25 -2.19 -0.13
CA GLY A 17 -12.38 -2.83 -1.43
C GLY A 17 -11.07 -3.45 -1.88
N THR A 18 -9.96 -2.73 -1.72
CA THR A 18 -8.63 -3.22 -2.06
C THR A 18 -8.28 -4.47 -1.23
N PHE A 19 -8.52 -4.40 0.07
CA PHE A 19 -8.27 -5.54 0.95
C PHE A 19 -9.04 -6.78 0.50
N ASN A 20 -10.33 -6.61 0.21
CA ASN A 20 -11.18 -7.71 -0.22
C ASN A 20 -10.73 -8.30 -1.56
N VAL A 21 -10.33 -7.45 -2.51
CA VAL A 21 -9.84 -7.91 -3.82
C VAL A 21 -8.56 -8.75 -3.64
N LEU A 22 -7.63 -8.28 -2.82
CA LEU A 22 -6.40 -9.01 -2.58
C LEU A 22 -6.66 -10.36 -1.90
N GLN A 23 -7.58 -10.40 -0.93
CA GLN A 23 -7.93 -11.64 -0.26
C GLN A 23 -8.60 -12.65 -1.19
N ARG A 24 -9.54 -12.18 -2.03
CA ARG A 24 -10.26 -13.07 -2.95
C ARG A 24 -9.35 -13.63 -4.04
N ASN A 25 -8.36 -12.86 -4.47
CA ASN A 25 -7.51 -13.25 -5.58
C ASN A 25 -6.16 -13.82 -5.15
N GLN A 26 -6.01 -14.13 -3.87
CA GLN A 26 -4.73 -14.57 -3.33
C GLN A 26 -4.19 -15.83 -4.00
N SER A 27 -5.04 -16.82 -4.26
CA SER A 27 -4.59 -18.04 -4.91
C SER A 27 -4.15 -17.80 -6.35
N GLU A 28 -4.86 -16.95 -7.08
CA GLU A 28 -4.50 -16.58 -8.45
C GLU A 28 -3.17 -15.82 -8.48
N ILE A 29 -2.99 -14.89 -7.54
CA ILE A 29 -1.75 -14.13 -7.44
C ILE A 29 -0.58 -15.06 -7.12
N THR A 30 -0.77 -15.99 -6.19
CA THR A 30 0.25 -16.97 -5.84
C THR A 30 0.65 -17.81 -7.05
N ARG A 31 -0.33 -18.24 -7.84
CA ARG A 31 -0.07 -19.05 -9.01
C ARG A 31 0.74 -18.31 -10.06
N ARG A 32 0.45 -17.03 -10.28
CA ARG A 32 1.12 -16.22 -11.30
C ARG A 32 2.49 -15.72 -10.85
N ALA A 33 2.62 -15.30 -9.61
CA ALA A 33 3.84 -14.70 -9.11
C ALA A 33 4.82 -15.72 -8.54
N GLY A 34 4.38 -16.95 -8.29
CA GLY A 34 5.17 -17.94 -7.59
C GLY A 34 5.32 -17.69 -6.11
N ARG A 35 4.72 -16.62 -5.59
CA ARG A 35 4.70 -16.24 -4.17
C ARG A 35 3.34 -15.72 -3.83
N GLY A 36 2.88 -15.95 -2.60
CA GLY A 36 1.66 -15.35 -2.09
C GLY A 36 1.86 -13.87 -1.80
N ILE A 37 0.74 -13.17 -1.67
CA ILE A 37 0.71 -11.79 -1.19
C ILE A 37 -0.11 -11.77 0.07
N GLU A 38 0.42 -11.13 1.11
CA GLU A 38 -0.25 -11.06 2.40
C GLU A 38 -0.32 -9.61 2.85
N VAL A 39 -1.53 -9.13 3.17
CA VAL A 39 -1.70 -7.83 3.81
C VAL A 39 -1.44 -8.02 5.30
N SER A 40 -0.33 -7.51 5.77
CA SER A 40 0.10 -7.72 7.15
C SER A 40 -0.09 -6.51 8.05
N MET A 41 -0.16 -5.30 7.49
CA MET A 41 -0.38 -4.07 8.24
C MET A 41 -1.34 -3.16 7.50
N VAL A 42 -2.15 -2.45 8.28
CA VAL A 42 -3.04 -1.40 7.79
C VAL A 42 -2.86 -0.19 8.69
N ALA A 43 -2.76 1.00 8.11
CA ALA A 43 -2.75 2.25 8.85
C ALA A 43 -4.04 3.01 8.55
N ASP A 44 -4.75 3.38 9.60
CA ASP A 44 -5.99 4.16 9.48
C ASP A 44 -6.24 4.89 10.79
N LEU A 45 -6.80 6.09 10.70
CA LEU A 45 -7.13 6.86 11.88
C LEU A 45 -8.24 6.20 12.71
N ASP A 46 -9.14 5.48 12.06
CA ASP A 46 -10.18 4.72 12.76
C ASP A 46 -9.73 3.26 12.93
N ILE A 47 -8.95 3.03 13.97
CA ILE A 47 -8.36 1.72 14.22
C ILE A 47 -9.43 0.64 14.45
N ALA A 48 -10.47 0.95 15.20
CA ALA A 48 -11.51 -0.03 15.52
C ALA A 48 -12.23 -0.52 14.26
N LYS A 49 -12.60 0.42 13.39
CA LYS A 49 -13.27 0.09 12.13
C LYS A 49 -12.35 -0.72 11.20
N ALA A 50 -11.11 -0.27 11.08
CA ALA A 50 -10.14 -0.94 10.22
C ALA A 50 -9.84 -2.36 10.72
N GLN A 51 -9.70 -2.54 12.03
CA GLN A 51 -9.45 -3.85 12.62
C GLN A 51 -10.62 -4.81 12.39
N ALA A 52 -11.85 -4.29 12.51
CA ALA A 52 -13.05 -5.11 12.27
C ALA A 52 -13.10 -5.60 10.82
N MET A 53 -12.66 -4.76 9.87
CA MET A 53 -12.68 -5.10 8.45
C MET A 53 -11.50 -5.99 8.03
N ALA A 54 -10.34 -5.76 8.59
CA ALA A 54 -9.12 -6.49 8.22
C ALA A 54 -9.00 -7.86 8.89
N GLY A 55 -9.64 -8.03 10.04
CA GLY A 55 -9.58 -9.27 10.78
C GLY A 55 -8.45 -9.29 11.81
N PRO A 56 -8.43 -10.33 12.68
CA PRO A 56 -7.50 -10.35 13.81
C PRO A 56 -6.04 -10.60 13.45
N GLN A 57 -5.77 -11.08 12.25
CA GLN A 57 -4.41 -11.42 11.83
C GLN A 57 -3.65 -10.23 11.26
N VAL A 58 -4.33 -9.13 10.99
CA VAL A 58 -3.73 -7.93 10.42
C VAL A 58 -3.44 -6.94 11.53
N LYS A 59 -2.23 -6.41 11.55
CA LYS A 59 -1.87 -5.38 12.51
C LYS A 59 -2.37 -4.03 12.03
N VAL A 60 -3.21 -3.38 12.81
CA VAL A 60 -3.76 -2.07 12.47
C VAL A 60 -3.12 -1.01 13.37
N VAL A 61 -2.64 0.05 12.74
CA VAL A 61 -1.97 1.16 13.43
C VAL A 61 -2.58 2.48 12.98
N SER A 62 -2.37 3.54 13.77
CA SER A 62 -2.88 4.86 13.41
C SER A 62 -1.88 5.67 12.59
N ASP A 63 -0.60 5.32 12.62
CA ASP A 63 0.46 6.08 11.96
C ASP A 63 1.01 5.28 10.77
N ALA A 64 0.79 5.80 9.57
CA ALA A 64 1.28 5.17 8.34
C ALA A 64 2.80 5.02 8.32
N ARG A 65 3.52 5.85 9.06
CA ARG A 65 4.98 5.74 9.13
C ARG A 65 5.46 4.46 9.80
N GLN A 66 4.61 3.81 10.60
CA GLN A 66 4.96 2.51 11.14
C GLN A 66 5.04 1.44 10.04
N ILE A 67 4.23 1.58 8.98
CA ILE A 67 4.34 0.70 7.81
C ILE A 67 5.66 0.93 7.10
N ILE A 68 6.01 2.19 6.89
CA ILE A 68 7.24 2.57 6.18
C ILE A 68 8.47 2.09 6.96
N ALA A 69 8.44 2.18 8.29
CA ALA A 69 9.55 1.77 9.14
C ALA A 69 9.67 0.25 9.31
N ASN A 70 8.65 -0.51 8.93
CA ASN A 70 8.66 -1.95 9.11
C ASN A 70 9.48 -2.63 8.01
N PRO A 71 10.64 -3.24 8.33
CA PRO A 71 11.49 -3.84 7.31
C PRO A 71 10.89 -5.07 6.65
N GLU A 72 9.83 -5.63 7.22
CA GLU A 72 9.15 -6.79 6.65
C GLU A 72 8.16 -6.44 5.54
N ILE A 73 7.78 -5.18 5.43
CA ILE A 73 6.85 -4.73 4.38
C ILE A 73 7.62 -4.50 3.09
N ASP A 74 7.19 -5.17 2.03
CA ASP A 74 7.82 -5.08 0.70
C ASP A 74 7.14 -4.04 -0.18
N ILE A 75 5.82 -3.95 -0.10
CA ILE A 75 5.00 -3.09 -0.96
C ILE A 75 4.06 -2.28 -0.08
N VAL A 76 3.98 -0.98 -0.39
CA VAL A 76 3.04 -0.07 0.26
C VAL A 76 1.96 0.29 -0.76
N VAL A 77 0.69 0.15 -0.37
CA VAL A 77 -0.44 0.59 -1.19
C VAL A 77 -0.99 1.86 -0.58
N GLU A 78 -0.98 2.95 -1.35
CA GLU A 78 -1.41 4.26 -0.88
C GLU A 78 -2.84 4.53 -1.33
N LEU A 79 -3.76 4.70 -0.38
CA LEU A 79 -5.18 4.88 -0.60
C LEU A 79 -5.73 6.09 0.16
N ILE A 80 -4.85 6.98 0.59
CA ILE A 80 -5.23 8.11 1.45
C ILE A 80 -6.02 9.18 0.70
N GLY A 81 -5.67 9.42 -0.56
CA GLY A 81 -6.27 10.49 -1.35
C GLY A 81 -5.59 11.84 -1.13
N GLY A 82 -5.89 12.80 -1.99
CA GLY A 82 -5.22 14.09 -1.96
C GLY A 82 -3.76 14.01 -2.35
N TYR A 83 -3.01 15.10 -2.20
CA TYR A 83 -1.58 15.04 -2.55
C TYR A 83 -0.66 15.68 -1.51
N GLY A 84 -1.16 16.13 -0.39
CA GLY A 84 -0.32 16.65 0.69
C GLY A 84 0.43 15.57 1.41
N ILE A 85 -0.24 14.95 2.39
CA ILE A 85 0.39 13.88 3.17
C ILE A 85 0.68 12.64 2.33
N ALA A 86 -0.14 12.36 1.31
CA ALA A 86 0.09 11.22 0.45
C ALA A 86 1.43 11.32 -0.27
N LYS A 87 1.77 12.49 -0.81
CA LYS A 87 3.06 12.72 -1.45
C LYS A 87 4.21 12.45 -0.48
N THR A 88 4.12 13.02 0.72
CA THR A 88 5.16 12.85 1.74
C THR A 88 5.38 11.38 2.06
N LEU A 89 4.30 10.65 2.31
CA LEU A 89 4.39 9.24 2.68
C LEU A 89 4.91 8.37 1.54
N VAL A 90 4.49 8.66 0.31
CA VAL A 90 4.99 7.92 -0.86
C VAL A 90 6.50 8.12 -1.02
N LEU A 91 6.97 9.36 -0.90
CA LEU A 91 8.41 9.64 -1.01
C LEU A 91 9.20 8.99 0.13
N GLU A 92 8.65 8.97 1.34
CA GLU A 92 9.29 8.29 2.48
C GLU A 92 9.35 6.78 2.26
N ALA A 93 8.29 6.19 1.71
CA ALA A 93 8.28 4.75 1.41
C ALA A 93 9.34 4.40 0.36
N ILE A 94 9.47 5.22 -0.67
CA ILE A 94 10.50 5.06 -1.71
C ILE A 94 11.89 5.13 -1.08
N ALA A 95 12.13 6.12 -0.23
CA ALA A 95 13.41 6.29 0.44
C ALA A 95 13.75 5.09 1.34
N ALA A 96 12.72 4.42 1.88
CA ALA A 96 12.90 3.22 2.68
C ALA A 96 13.12 1.95 1.84
N GLY A 97 13.11 2.09 0.51
CA GLY A 97 13.36 0.96 -0.39
C GLY A 97 12.14 0.10 -0.67
N LYS A 98 10.93 0.63 -0.45
CA LYS A 98 9.70 -0.12 -0.67
C LYS A 98 9.10 0.20 -2.03
N HIS A 99 8.50 -0.79 -2.65
CA HIS A 99 7.69 -0.56 -3.84
C HIS A 99 6.37 0.08 -3.45
N VAL A 100 5.80 0.91 -4.32
CA VAL A 100 4.58 1.64 -4.03
C VAL A 100 3.55 1.38 -5.13
N VAL A 101 2.33 1.10 -4.72
CA VAL A 101 1.17 1.09 -5.61
C VAL A 101 0.24 2.19 -5.12
N THR A 102 -0.18 3.07 -6.00
CA THR A 102 -1.11 4.13 -5.64
C THR A 102 -2.34 4.11 -6.53
N ALA A 103 -3.50 4.38 -5.95
CA ALA A 103 -4.74 4.61 -6.67
C ALA A 103 -5.02 6.11 -6.82
N ASN A 104 -4.08 6.96 -6.40
CA ASN A 104 -4.26 8.40 -6.32
C ASN A 104 -3.84 9.07 -7.64
N LYS A 105 -4.80 9.15 -8.57
CA LYS A 105 -4.56 9.76 -9.87
C LYS A 105 -4.14 11.22 -9.76
N ALA A 106 -4.74 11.96 -8.83
CA ALA A 106 -4.41 13.37 -8.64
C ALA A 106 -2.96 13.56 -8.19
N LEU A 107 -2.48 12.69 -7.31
CA LEU A 107 -1.09 12.72 -6.85
C LEU A 107 -0.12 12.57 -8.03
N LEU A 108 -0.35 11.59 -8.88
CA LEU A 108 0.53 11.34 -10.01
C LEU A 108 0.40 12.42 -11.09
N ALA A 109 -0.78 13.02 -11.24
CA ALA A 109 -0.95 14.11 -12.19
C ALA A 109 -0.15 15.34 -11.79
N VAL A 110 -0.05 15.63 -10.49
CA VAL A 110 0.63 16.84 -9.99
C VAL A 110 2.10 16.58 -9.69
N HIS A 111 2.43 15.44 -9.08
CA HIS A 111 3.76 15.13 -8.56
C HIS A 111 4.41 13.88 -9.17
N GLY A 112 3.84 13.34 -10.24
CA GLY A 112 4.32 12.08 -10.82
C GLY A 112 5.79 12.12 -11.23
N THR A 113 6.22 13.20 -11.88
CA THR A 113 7.61 13.33 -12.33
C THR A 113 8.59 13.19 -11.16
N GLU A 114 8.33 13.88 -10.06
CA GLU A 114 9.16 13.81 -8.86
C GLU A 114 9.16 12.42 -8.24
N ILE A 115 7.97 11.82 -8.16
CA ILE A 115 7.80 10.49 -7.55
C ILE A 115 8.51 9.42 -8.38
N PHE A 116 8.32 9.42 -9.71
CA PHE A 116 8.97 8.42 -10.56
C PHE A 116 10.49 8.60 -10.61
N ALA A 117 10.97 9.84 -10.57
CA ALA A 117 12.40 10.11 -10.50
C ALA A 117 13.01 9.56 -9.21
N ALA A 118 12.34 9.77 -8.08
CA ALA A 118 12.79 9.25 -6.78
C ALA A 118 12.81 7.71 -6.78
N ALA A 119 11.78 7.09 -7.34
CA ALA A 119 11.71 5.64 -7.43
C ALA A 119 12.82 5.06 -8.29
N HIS A 120 13.09 5.68 -9.43
CA HIS A 120 14.16 5.25 -10.33
C HIS A 120 15.52 5.34 -9.63
N ALA A 121 15.77 6.45 -8.93
CA ALA A 121 17.03 6.65 -8.22
C ALA A 121 17.24 5.61 -7.11
N LYS A 122 16.16 5.15 -6.48
CA LYS A 122 16.23 4.16 -5.40
C LYS A 122 16.17 2.73 -5.91
N GLY A 123 15.79 2.52 -7.16
CA GLY A 123 15.65 1.17 -7.73
C GLY A 123 14.38 0.47 -7.32
N VAL A 124 13.31 1.21 -7.00
CA VAL A 124 12.01 0.61 -6.67
C VAL A 124 10.97 0.99 -7.73
N MET A 125 9.84 0.29 -7.71
CA MET A 125 8.75 0.53 -8.64
C MET A 125 7.66 1.35 -8.00
N VAL A 126 7.07 2.24 -8.79
CA VAL A 126 5.82 2.93 -8.44
C VAL A 126 4.83 2.64 -9.56
N ALA A 127 3.67 2.15 -9.20
CA ALA A 127 2.61 1.83 -10.15
C ALA A 127 1.31 2.52 -9.76
N PHE A 128 0.57 2.96 -10.77
CA PHE A 128 -0.81 3.40 -10.58
C PHE A 128 -1.74 2.27 -10.99
N GLU A 129 -2.69 1.93 -10.14
CA GLU A 129 -3.61 0.85 -10.41
C GLU A 129 -5.03 1.21 -10.02
N ALA A 130 -5.81 1.62 -10.99
CA ALA A 130 -7.20 1.99 -10.76
C ALA A 130 -8.06 0.78 -10.36
N ALA A 131 -7.74 -0.40 -10.83
CA ALA A 131 -8.48 -1.61 -10.50
C ALA A 131 -8.35 -1.99 -9.03
N VAL A 132 -7.25 -1.60 -8.38
CA VAL A 132 -7.06 -1.82 -6.95
C VAL A 132 -8.05 -0.98 -6.14
N ALA A 133 -8.40 0.19 -6.66
CA ALA A 133 -9.34 1.12 -6.00
C ALA A 133 -10.81 0.81 -6.32
N GLY A 134 -11.07 0.06 -7.36
CA GLY A 134 -12.42 -0.23 -7.84
C GLY A 134 -12.96 -1.61 -7.44
#